data_ee31d68eaedf6d5adae3c3bf36faa10f
#
_entry.id   ee31d68eaedf6d5adae3c3bf36faa10f
#
_cell.length_a   1.000
_cell.length_b   1.000
_cell.length_c   1.000
_cell.angle_alpha   90.00
_cell.angle_beta   90.00
_cell.angle_gamma   90.00
#
_symmetry.space_group_name_H-M   'P 1'
#
loop_
_entity.id
_entity.type
_entity.pdbx_description
1 polymer ?
#
loop_
_entity_poly.entity_id
_entity_poly.type
_entity_poly.pdbx_seq_one_letter_code
_entity_poly.pdbx_strand_id
1 'polypeptide(L)'
;MKSKIWLIGYFIIIVCTLVVIGGQVVRIDPFFHYYEPNINSYYYVLDNERSQNDGISKHFQYNAMITGTSMTRNFKTSEFDDIFGVNSIKVPYSGGSYKEINNNISRALSHNRDLKIIVRGLDMGHFLWKADYMRTDLGAYPTYLYDNNILNDVNYVFNRDVIFNRVYAMMNANDADDFQPGITSFDDYGNFMAWTQWGVHTVYPEGVNYLGIGEPIHLSQEEKMIIDENVEKNVTSIAEQYPNVTFYYFFPPYSAAWWQVQVEGGTIYKQIEAEQYIIEKILQYSNIKLYSFNNRTDIITNMNNYKDSFHYGSWINSLILKWMHEGEYQLTWDNYKEYIESELKFYSTFDYGALENQIDYENDYYAEALLCEELSGVKPLYYTEEMLKAGIFKSARLVCKDDVEIECVGVLNREPDSEINVGTYLYQEDYTGVKIRVNDITAYKYLVFEGKKNTDYGQPSVYFYDENGNGLGKVTAGWQELDNEWHQYLFDVTDYTGTIDIIFNGGYIDNSGDEAASFSFRDITLY
;
A
#
# COMPACT_ATOMS: atom_id res chain seq x y z
N MET A 1 -52.88 41.48 15.83
CA MET A 1 -51.99 41.19 16.95
C MET A 1 -51.63 39.69 17.04
N LYS A 2 -52.58 38.76 17.07
CA LYS A 2 -52.34 37.31 17.20
C LYS A 2 -51.43 36.73 16.11
N SER A 3 -51.60 37.10 14.81
CA SER A 3 -50.77 36.63 13.70
C SER A 3 -49.31 37.08 13.76
N LYS A 4 -49.04 38.26 14.27
CA LYS A 4 -47.64 38.77 14.46
C LYS A 4 -46.91 37.99 15.55
N ILE A 5 -47.60 37.69 16.67
CA ILE A 5 -47.05 36.89 17.77
C ILE A 5 -46.76 35.47 17.29
N TRP A 6 -47.63 34.89 16.48
CA TRP A 6 -47.42 33.56 15.91
C TRP A 6 -46.22 33.52 14.96
N LEU A 7 -46.09 34.50 14.08
CA LEU A 7 -44.90 34.65 13.21
C LEU A 7 -43.58 34.80 13.98
N ILE A 8 -43.59 35.62 15.05
CA ILE A 8 -42.42 35.78 15.92
C ILE A 8 -42.07 34.43 16.59
N GLY A 9 -43.08 33.76 17.14
CA GLY A 9 -42.87 32.44 17.76
C GLY A 9 -42.30 31.39 16.77
N TYR A 10 -42.82 31.34 15.55
CA TYR A 10 -42.32 30.46 14.48
C TYR A 10 -40.87 30.81 14.11
N PHE A 11 -40.55 32.09 13.97
CA PHE A 11 -39.19 32.55 13.68
C PHE A 11 -38.20 32.18 14.81
N ILE A 12 -38.60 32.34 16.07
CA ILE A 12 -37.79 31.93 17.22
C ILE A 12 -37.52 30.43 17.20
N ILE A 13 -38.52 29.59 16.90
CA ILE A 13 -38.34 28.14 16.80
C ILE A 13 -37.32 27.79 15.70
N ILE A 14 -37.43 28.38 14.52
CA ILE A 14 -36.49 28.18 13.43
C ILE A 14 -35.07 28.52 13.85
N VAL A 15 -34.89 29.72 14.43
CA VAL A 15 -33.56 30.20 14.89
C VAL A 15 -33.00 29.27 15.95
N CYS A 16 -33.79 28.86 16.95
CA CYS A 16 -33.36 27.94 17.99
C CYS A 16 -32.96 26.58 17.39
N THR A 17 -33.73 26.04 16.42
CA THR A 17 -33.40 24.80 15.73
C THR A 17 -32.10 24.90 14.97
N LEU A 18 -31.88 25.99 14.22
CA LEU A 18 -30.62 26.22 13.50
C LEU A 18 -29.42 26.35 14.46
N VAL A 19 -29.60 27.06 15.60
CA VAL A 19 -28.54 27.18 16.63
C VAL A 19 -28.19 25.81 17.21
N VAL A 20 -29.20 24.98 17.50
CA VAL A 20 -28.95 23.61 18.02
C VAL A 20 -28.21 22.75 16.99
N ILE A 21 -28.69 22.73 15.74
CA ILE A 21 -28.05 21.94 14.67
C ILE A 21 -26.63 22.44 14.44
N GLY A 22 -26.43 23.73 14.24
CA GLY A 22 -25.10 24.29 14.02
C GLY A 22 -24.18 24.09 15.22
N GLY A 23 -24.70 24.19 16.45
CA GLY A 23 -23.94 23.88 17.66
C GLY A 23 -23.46 22.43 17.74
N GLN A 24 -24.25 21.44 17.25
CA GLN A 24 -23.81 20.06 17.19
C GLN A 24 -22.73 19.85 16.12
N VAL A 25 -22.87 20.50 14.95
CA VAL A 25 -21.82 20.42 13.90
C VAL A 25 -20.50 20.96 14.42
N VAL A 26 -20.50 22.14 15.05
CA VAL A 26 -19.28 22.74 15.61
C VAL A 26 -18.72 21.89 16.76
N ARG A 27 -19.58 21.29 17.61
CA ARG A 27 -19.15 20.47 18.76
C ARG A 27 -18.50 19.16 18.33
N ILE A 28 -19.04 18.50 17.32
CA ILE A 28 -18.55 17.18 16.87
C ILE A 28 -17.43 17.38 15.86
N ASP A 29 -17.56 18.37 14.98
CA ASP A 29 -16.56 18.79 13.99
C ASP A 29 -15.97 17.63 13.16
N PRO A 30 -16.77 16.94 12.33
CA PRO A 30 -16.34 15.71 11.64
C PRO A 30 -15.21 15.93 10.63
N PHE A 31 -14.89 17.18 10.28
CA PHE A 31 -13.79 17.53 9.38
C PHE A 31 -12.62 18.24 10.09
N PHE A 32 -12.64 18.30 11.41
CA PHE A 32 -11.57 18.89 12.23
C PHE A 32 -11.30 20.37 11.88
N HIS A 33 -12.31 21.08 11.41
CA HIS A 33 -12.15 22.47 10.98
C HIS A 33 -11.82 23.42 12.13
N TYR A 34 -12.39 23.15 13.31
CA TYR A 34 -12.24 23.99 14.50
C TYR A 34 -11.30 23.39 15.55
N TYR A 35 -11.29 22.06 15.72
CA TYR A 35 -10.65 21.40 16.86
C TYR A 35 -10.02 20.06 16.51
N GLU A 36 -9.22 19.55 17.46
CA GLU A 36 -8.84 18.14 17.51
C GLU A 36 -10.09 17.23 17.65
N PRO A 37 -10.07 16.02 17.10
CA PRO A 37 -11.19 15.08 17.24
C PRO A 37 -11.39 14.65 18.69
N ASN A 38 -12.64 14.61 19.15
CA ASN A 38 -12.99 14.04 20.46
C ASN A 38 -13.11 12.52 20.38
N ILE A 39 -11.98 11.85 20.21
CA ILE A 39 -11.86 10.38 20.03
C ILE A 39 -12.29 9.58 21.27
N ASN A 40 -12.56 10.23 22.39
CA ASN A 40 -13.09 9.57 23.59
C ASN A 40 -14.63 9.51 23.61
N SER A 41 -15.29 10.24 22.72
CA SER A 41 -16.76 10.34 22.70
C SER A 41 -17.37 9.93 21.36
N TYR A 42 -16.64 10.04 20.27
CA TYR A 42 -17.13 9.77 18.92
C TYR A 42 -16.13 8.92 18.15
N TYR A 43 -16.61 8.22 17.11
CA TYR A 43 -15.74 7.59 16.13
C TYR A 43 -15.67 8.45 14.86
N TYR A 44 -14.46 8.85 14.47
CA TYR A 44 -14.23 9.68 13.29
C TYR A 44 -13.72 8.82 12.12
N VAL A 45 -14.51 8.76 11.05
CA VAL A 45 -14.11 8.09 9.82
C VAL A 45 -13.29 9.04 8.96
N LEU A 46 -12.08 8.62 8.57
CA LEU A 46 -11.22 9.33 7.62
C LEU A 46 -11.50 8.81 6.21
N ASP A 47 -12.27 9.55 5.43
CA ASP A 47 -12.72 9.15 4.09
C ASP A 47 -12.90 10.32 3.12
N ASN A 48 -12.64 11.55 3.55
CA ASN A 48 -12.82 12.75 2.72
C ASN A 48 -11.57 13.63 2.74
N GLU A 49 -10.61 13.30 1.85
CA GLU A 49 -9.29 13.93 1.78
C GLU A 49 -9.37 15.46 1.76
N ARG A 50 -10.17 16.03 0.85
CA ARG A 50 -10.24 17.49 0.66
C ARG A 50 -10.97 18.24 1.77
N SER A 51 -11.80 17.56 2.52
CA SER A 51 -12.51 18.18 3.64
C SER A 51 -11.78 18.01 4.98
N GLN A 52 -11.03 16.92 5.16
CA GLN A 52 -10.42 16.57 6.45
C GLN A 52 -8.93 16.92 6.53
N ASN A 53 -8.17 16.87 5.42
CA ASN A 53 -6.72 17.03 5.45
C ASN A 53 -6.25 18.37 6.00
N ASP A 54 -6.97 19.47 5.75
CA ASP A 54 -6.63 20.77 6.31
C ASP A 54 -6.73 20.79 7.85
N GLY A 55 -7.83 20.25 8.37
CA GLY A 55 -8.05 20.12 9.81
C GLY A 55 -7.05 19.18 10.49
N ILE A 56 -6.76 18.03 9.86
CA ILE A 56 -5.72 17.09 10.32
C ILE A 56 -4.38 17.82 10.44
N SER A 57 -3.97 18.53 9.41
CA SER A 57 -2.69 19.26 9.38
C SER A 57 -2.60 20.38 10.41
N LYS A 58 -3.72 20.99 10.79
CA LYS A 58 -3.79 22.09 11.75
C LYS A 58 -3.83 21.64 13.21
N HIS A 59 -4.58 20.59 13.51
CA HIS A 59 -5.01 20.30 14.86
C HIS A 59 -4.42 19.03 15.47
N PHE A 60 -3.88 18.11 14.65
CA PHE A 60 -3.30 16.87 15.18
C PHE A 60 -1.87 17.11 15.69
N GLN A 61 -1.42 16.21 16.58
CA GLN A 61 -0.07 16.23 17.13
C GLN A 61 0.83 15.25 16.36
N TYR A 62 1.84 15.75 15.67
CA TYR A 62 2.78 14.96 14.88
C TYR A 62 4.09 15.71 14.65
N ASN A 63 5.15 14.99 14.27
CA ASN A 63 6.44 15.57 13.90
C ASN A 63 6.91 15.16 12.50
N ALA A 64 6.14 14.29 11.82
CA ALA A 64 6.38 13.88 10.45
C ALA A 64 5.06 13.77 9.66
N MET A 65 5.14 13.85 8.33
CA MET A 65 3.98 13.85 7.44
C MET A 65 4.26 13.06 6.17
N ILE A 66 3.29 12.24 5.75
CA ILE A 66 3.26 11.65 4.41
C ILE A 66 2.17 12.35 3.61
N THR A 67 2.51 12.86 2.43
CA THR A 67 1.57 13.53 1.53
C THR A 67 1.92 13.31 0.07
N GLY A 68 0.99 13.54 -0.82
CA GLY A 68 1.09 13.33 -2.26
C GLY A 68 -0.27 13.07 -2.86
N THR A 69 -0.30 12.43 -4.02
CA THR A 69 -1.53 12.03 -4.69
C THR A 69 -2.02 10.66 -4.18
N SER A 70 -2.84 9.97 -4.98
CA SER A 70 -3.25 8.59 -4.71
C SER A 70 -2.07 7.60 -4.55
N MET A 71 -0.90 7.92 -5.07
CA MET A 71 0.31 7.11 -4.93
C MET A 71 0.80 7.00 -3.48
N THR A 72 0.35 7.92 -2.61
CA THR A 72 0.72 7.92 -1.19
C THR A 72 -0.35 7.33 -0.27
N ARG A 73 -1.48 6.89 -0.80
CA ARG A 73 -2.61 6.37 0.00
C ARG A 73 -2.30 5.08 0.75
N ASN A 74 -1.49 4.21 0.15
CA ASN A 74 -1.17 2.91 0.72
C ASN A 74 0.05 2.91 1.65
N PHE A 75 0.72 4.05 1.86
CA PHE A 75 1.72 4.13 2.93
C PHE A 75 1.07 3.89 4.28
N LYS A 76 1.79 3.21 5.15
CA LYS A 76 1.43 3.02 6.55
C LYS A 76 2.24 3.96 7.43
N THR A 77 1.55 4.76 8.23
CA THR A 77 2.21 5.64 9.20
C THR A 77 2.92 4.86 10.28
N SER A 78 2.38 3.70 10.68
CA SER A 78 3.03 2.81 11.64
C SER A 78 4.42 2.37 11.19
N GLU A 79 4.59 1.97 9.91
CA GLU A 79 5.88 1.61 9.34
C GLU A 79 6.84 2.81 9.27
N PHE A 80 6.32 3.98 8.88
CA PHE A 80 7.12 5.20 8.84
C PHE A 80 7.61 5.61 10.22
N ASP A 81 6.74 5.53 11.23
CA ASP A 81 7.06 5.85 12.61
C ASP A 81 8.15 4.93 13.17
N ASP A 82 8.02 3.63 12.91
CA ASP A 82 9.00 2.63 13.36
C ASP A 82 10.37 2.80 12.67
N ILE A 83 10.39 3.01 11.34
CA ILE A 83 11.62 3.11 10.56
C ILE A 83 12.37 4.42 10.87
N PHE A 84 11.66 5.56 10.96
CA PHE A 84 12.27 6.88 11.12
C PHE A 84 12.29 7.39 12.57
N GLY A 85 11.66 6.69 13.51
CA GLY A 85 11.57 7.10 14.91
C GLY A 85 10.73 8.38 15.10
N VAL A 86 9.59 8.48 14.41
CA VAL A 86 8.73 9.67 14.35
C VAL A 86 7.32 9.36 14.83
N ASN A 87 6.47 10.38 14.89
CA ASN A 87 5.02 10.28 15.04
C ASN A 87 4.39 11.01 13.87
N SER A 88 3.76 10.29 12.96
CA SER A 88 3.36 10.83 11.67
C SER A 88 1.87 10.84 11.41
N ILE A 89 1.47 11.70 10.47
CA ILE A 89 0.17 11.71 9.83
C ILE A 89 0.30 11.41 8.34
N LYS A 90 -0.79 10.92 7.75
CA LYS A 90 -0.91 10.75 6.30
C LYS A 90 -2.07 11.60 5.77
N VAL A 91 -1.78 12.48 4.81
CA VAL A 91 -2.74 13.41 4.20
C VAL A 91 -2.63 13.39 2.67
N PRO A 92 -3.17 12.34 2.02
CA PRO A 92 -3.14 12.20 0.57
C PRO A 92 -4.17 13.11 -0.10
N TYR A 93 -3.94 13.41 -1.38
CA TYR A 93 -4.85 14.15 -2.25
C TYR A 93 -5.03 13.39 -3.56
N SER A 94 -5.96 12.46 -3.64
CA SER A 94 -6.21 11.63 -4.83
C SER A 94 -6.38 12.49 -6.08
N GLY A 95 -5.47 12.29 -7.08
CA GLY A 95 -5.38 13.11 -8.28
C GLY A 95 -5.16 14.60 -8.00
N GLY A 96 -4.62 14.95 -6.84
CA GLY A 96 -4.36 16.32 -6.43
C GLY A 96 -3.20 16.96 -7.20
N SER A 97 -3.29 18.26 -7.43
CA SER A 97 -2.21 19.03 -8.03
C SER A 97 -1.08 19.32 -7.04
N TYR A 98 0.07 19.68 -7.54
CA TYR A 98 1.18 20.13 -6.70
C TYR A 98 0.80 21.32 -5.82
N LYS A 99 -0.09 22.21 -6.30
CA LYS A 99 -0.61 23.34 -5.54
C LYS A 99 -1.46 22.89 -4.35
N GLU A 100 -2.39 21.94 -4.53
CA GLU A 100 -3.22 21.42 -3.44
C GLU A 100 -2.36 20.86 -2.32
N ILE A 101 -1.37 20.02 -2.69
CA ILE A 101 -0.45 19.39 -1.77
C ILE A 101 0.44 20.44 -1.08
N ASN A 102 1.02 21.38 -1.83
CA ASN A 102 1.88 22.43 -1.26
C ASN A 102 1.13 23.37 -0.32
N ASN A 103 -0.12 23.71 -0.64
CA ASN A 103 -0.97 24.50 0.23
C ASN A 103 -1.19 23.80 1.59
N ASN A 104 -1.40 22.50 1.57
CA ASN A 104 -1.55 21.71 2.80
C ASN A 104 -0.24 21.62 3.59
N ILE A 105 0.92 21.38 2.93
CA ILE A 105 2.23 21.42 3.58
C ILE A 105 2.47 22.79 4.24
N SER A 106 2.18 23.87 3.53
CA SER A 106 2.30 25.25 4.08
C SER A 106 1.42 25.44 5.30
N ARG A 107 0.21 24.88 5.29
CA ARG A 107 -0.71 24.89 6.42
C ARG A 107 -0.13 24.13 7.61
N ALA A 108 0.35 22.92 7.38
CA ALA A 108 0.97 22.09 8.39
C ALA A 108 2.15 22.81 9.06
N LEU A 109 3.08 23.33 8.28
CA LEU A 109 4.29 24.03 8.77
C LEU A 109 3.98 25.35 9.49
N SER A 110 2.90 26.04 9.12
CA SER A 110 2.49 27.28 9.78
C SER A 110 1.84 27.04 11.15
N HIS A 111 1.26 25.87 11.40
CA HIS A 111 0.56 25.54 12.65
C HIS A 111 1.38 24.60 13.55
N ASN A 112 2.21 23.75 12.98
CA ASN A 112 3.01 22.77 13.72
C ASN A 112 4.51 23.06 13.59
N ARG A 113 5.12 23.53 14.69
CA ARG A 113 6.58 23.81 14.77
C ARG A 113 7.43 22.58 15.00
N ASP A 114 6.83 21.48 15.40
CA ASP A 114 7.51 20.21 15.66
C ASP A 114 7.67 19.35 14.40
N LEU A 115 7.02 19.73 13.31
CA LEU A 115 7.13 19.06 12.02
C LEU A 115 8.57 19.19 11.47
N LYS A 116 9.26 18.05 11.31
CA LYS A 116 10.67 17.95 10.91
C LYS A 116 10.89 17.18 9.62
N ILE A 117 10.02 16.23 9.31
CA ILE A 117 10.16 15.33 8.16
C ILE A 117 8.87 15.33 7.35
N ILE A 118 9.01 15.52 6.04
CA ILE A 118 7.89 15.44 5.09
C ILE A 118 8.26 14.49 3.97
N VAL A 119 7.52 13.40 3.83
CA VAL A 119 7.58 12.49 2.68
C VAL A 119 6.53 12.92 1.67
N ARG A 120 6.95 13.16 0.42
CA ARG A 120 6.06 13.63 -0.65
C ARG A 120 6.31 12.92 -1.97
N GLY A 121 5.26 12.32 -2.53
CA GLY A 121 5.26 11.83 -3.90
C GLY A 121 5.16 12.98 -4.91
N LEU A 122 6.00 12.96 -5.94
CA LEU A 122 6.00 13.89 -7.07
C LEU A 122 5.61 13.14 -8.33
N ASP A 123 4.33 13.19 -8.68
CA ASP A 123 3.81 12.50 -9.86
C ASP A 123 4.33 13.11 -11.15
N MET A 124 4.99 12.29 -11.97
CA MET A 124 5.62 12.73 -13.22
C MET A 124 4.62 13.28 -14.24
N GLY A 125 3.41 12.73 -14.28
CA GLY A 125 2.33 13.22 -15.13
C GLY A 125 1.88 14.66 -14.80
N HIS A 126 2.24 15.19 -13.63
CA HIS A 126 1.85 16.54 -13.17
C HIS A 126 2.91 17.62 -13.45
N PHE A 127 4.07 17.27 -13.96
CA PHE A 127 5.14 18.23 -14.21
C PHE A 127 4.71 19.39 -15.11
N LEU A 128 3.91 19.09 -16.13
CA LEU A 128 3.42 20.04 -17.13
C LEU A 128 2.07 20.67 -16.75
N TRP A 129 1.59 20.49 -15.54
CA TRP A 129 0.39 21.16 -15.09
C TRP A 129 0.69 22.62 -14.72
N LYS A 130 -0.29 23.50 -14.97
CA LYS A 130 -0.17 24.91 -14.58
C LYS A 130 -0.04 25.02 -13.06
N ALA A 131 0.83 25.91 -12.61
CA ALA A 131 1.12 26.11 -11.19
C ALA A 131 -0.12 26.42 -10.33
N ASP A 132 -1.14 27.06 -10.93
CA ASP A 132 -2.37 27.41 -10.24
C ASP A 132 -3.51 26.40 -10.41
N TYR A 133 -3.25 25.28 -11.08
CA TYR A 133 -4.26 24.25 -11.26
C TYR A 133 -4.68 23.62 -9.93
N MET A 134 -5.98 23.49 -9.74
CA MET A 134 -6.61 22.74 -8.66
C MET A 134 -7.67 21.81 -9.25
N ARG A 135 -7.80 20.62 -8.69
CA ARG A 135 -8.74 19.63 -9.19
C ARG A 135 -10.19 20.02 -8.83
N THR A 136 -11.02 20.25 -9.84
CA THR A 136 -12.43 20.67 -9.68
C THR A 136 -13.43 19.73 -10.35
N ASP A 137 -12.98 18.68 -11.01
CA ASP A 137 -13.81 17.68 -11.68
C ASP A 137 -14.60 16.79 -10.70
N LEU A 138 -14.19 16.74 -9.43
CA LEU A 138 -14.89 16.04 -8.34
C LEU A 138 -15.94 16.92 -7.63
N GLY A 139 -16.21 18.12 -8.13
CA GLY A 139 -17.11 19.10 -7.55
C GLY A 139 -16.41 20.38 -7.09
N ALA A 140 -17.16 21.28 -6.45
CA ALA A 140 -16.60 22.52 -5.93
C ALA A 140 -15.58 22.22 -4.81
N TYR A 141 -14.40 22.81 -4.92
CA TYR A 141 -13.38 22.70 -3.87
C TYR A 141 -13.88 23.36 -2.59
N PRO A 142 -13.79 22.71 -1.41
CA PRO A 142 -14.34 23.23 -0.15
C PRO A 142 -13.45 24.35 0.44
N THR A 143 -13.25 25.44 -0.30
CA THR A 143 -12.32 26.53 0.07
C THR A 143 -12.66 27.18 1.42
N TYR A 144 -13.92 27.12 1.84
CA TYR A 144 -14.38 27.60 3.15
C TYR A 144 -13.77 26.82 4.33
N LEU A 145 -13.26 25.61 4.13
CA LEU A 145 -12.52 24.86 5.15
C LEU A 145 -11.03 25.25 5.22
N TYR A 146 -10.53 25.98 4.22
CA TYR A 146 -9.12 26.32 4.07
C TYR A 146 -8.78 27.77 4.40
N ASP A 147 -9.74 28.56 4.86
CA ASP A 147 -9.53 29.95 5.25
C ASP A 147 -9.87 30.15 6.75
N ASN A 148 -9.80 31.39 7.23
CA ASN A 148 -10.13 31.76 8.60
C ASN A 148 -11.40 32.64 8.67
N ASN A 149 -12.21 32.62 7.62
CA ASN A 149 -13.41 33.47 7.53
C ASN A 149 -14.64 32.75 8.08
N ILE A 150 -14.92 32.92 9.34
CA ILE A 150 -16.08 32.33 10.04
C ILE A 150 -17.45 32.61 9.38
N LEU A 151 -17.54 33.63 8.51
CA LEU A 151 -18.81 33.95 7.85
C LEU A 151 -19.16 32.98 6.72
N ASN A 152 -18.17 32.36 6.08
CA ASN A 152 -18.41 31.37 5.04
C ASN A 152 -18.51 29.93 5.60
N ASP A 153 -18.22 29.72 6.88
CA ASP A 153 -18.41 28.46 7.59
C ASP A 153 -19.87 27.99 7.57
N VAL A 154 -20.80 28.88 7.25
CA VAL A 154 -22.21 28.53 6.99
C VAL A 154 -22.32 27.39 5.96
N ASN A 155 -21.38 27.29 5.01
CA ASN A 155 -21.29 26.23 4.00
C ASN A 155 -20.86 24.88 4.60
N TYR A 156 -20.21 24.88 5.74
CA TYR A 156 -19.86 23.70 6.52
C TYR A 156 -20.96 23.38 7.54
N VAL A 157 -21.29 24.33 8.40
CA VAL A 157 -22.19 24.15 9.54
C VAL A 157 -23.61 23.76 9.14
N PHE A 158 -24.08 24.28 8.00
CA PHE A 158 -25.41 23.95 7.46
C PHE A 158 -25.36 23.09 6.19
N ASN A 159 -24.26 22.38 5.97
CA ASN A 159 -24.15 21.42 4.91
C ASN A 159 -25.02 20.20 5.24
N ARG A 160 -25.89 19.79 4.30
CA ARG A 160 -26.78 18.66 4.48
C ARG A 160 -26.03 17.34 4.73
N ASP A 161 -24.97 17.11 3.99
CA ASP A 161 -24.17 15.90 4.13
C ASP A 161 -23.47 15.85 5.49
N VAL A 162 -22.89 16.96 5.92
CA VAL A 162 -22.26 17.09 7.24
C VAL A 162 -23.27 16.85 8.36
N ILE A 163 -24.47 17.44 8.27
CA ILE A 163 -25.48 17.31 9.32
C ILE A 163 -25.99 15.86 9.41
N PHE A 164 -26.41 15.25 8.29
CA PHE A 164 -27.11 13.97 8.32
C PHE A 164 -26.17 12.76 8.17
N ASN A 165 -25.22 12.82 7.27
CA ASN A 165 -24.37 11.66 6.98
C ASN A 165 -23.14 11.60 7.88
N ARG A 166 -22.81 12.69 8.60
CA ARG A 166 -21.71 12.73 9.55
C ARG A 166 -22.21 12.90 10.97
N VAL A 167 -22.63 14.10 11.36
CA VAL A 167 -22.96 14.44 12.74
C VAL A 167 -24.09 13.59 13.30
N TYR A 168 -25.20 13.46 12.59
CA TYR A 168 -26.33 12.63 13.02
C TYR A 168 -25.95 11.14 13.07
N ALA A 169 -25.23 10.65 12.07
CA ALA A 169 -24.75 9.27 12.06
C ALA A 169 -23.80 8.98 13.24
N MET A 170 -22.86 9.89 13.54
CA MET A 170 -21.94 9.76 14.68
C MET A 170 -22.69 9.79 16.02
N MET A 171 -23.71 10.64 16.17
CA MET A 171 -24.53 10.67 17.37
C MET A 171 -25.32 9.37 17.56
N ASN A 172 -25.91 8.84 16.50
CA ASN A 172 -26.67 7.59 16.58
C ASN A 172 -25.78 6.37 16.83
N ALA A 173 -24.56 6.35 16.31
CA ALA A 173 -23.64 5.26 16.55
C ALA A 173 -23.28 5.13 18.04
N ASN A 174 -23.24 6.24 18.77
CA ASN A 174 -22.94 6.24 20.22
C ASN A 174 -24.03 5.54 21.08
N ASP A 175 -25.23 5.35 20.51
CA ASP A 175 -26.34 4.69 21.22
C ASP A 175 -26.29 3.14 21.13
N ALA A 176 -25.33 2.60 20.37
CA ALA A 176 -25.15 1.14 20.26
C ALA A 176 -24.38 0.58 21.48
N ASP A 177 -24.84 -0.57 21.97
CA ASP A 177 -24.28 -1.23 23.19
C ASP A 177 -22.79 -1.60 23.06
N ASP A 178 -22.29 -1.81 21.84
CA ASP A 178 -20.91 -2.21 21.51
C ASP A 178 -20.09 -1.08 20.88
N PHE A 179 -20.56 0.16 20.93
CA PHE A 179 -19.88 1.31 20.35
C PHE A 179 -18.50 1.53 20.98
N GLN A 180 -17.49 1.68 20.11
CA GLN A 180 -16.14 2.05 20.52
C GLN A 180 -15.78 3.40 19.88
N PRO A 181 -15.53 4.44 20.69
CA PRO A 181 -15.05 5.72 20.18
C PRO A 181 -13.61 5.60 19.65
N GLY A 182 -13.23 6.48 18.73
CA GLY A 182 -11.90 6.46 18.13
C GLY A 182 -11.82 7.24 16.83
N ILE A 183 -10.85 6.86 16.01
CA ILE A 183 -10.63 7.42 14.68
C ILE A 183 -10.06 6.33 13.76
N THR A 184 -10.39 6.40 12.49
CA THR A 184 -9.74 5.55 11.47
C THR A 184 -8.22 5.71 11.54
N SER A 185 -7.50 4.59 11.54
CA SER A 185 -6.04 4.60 11.49
C SER A 185 -5.54 5.34 10.24
N PHE A 186 -4.43 6.07 10.38
CA PHE A 186 -3.77 6.63 9.21
C PHE A 186 -3.22 5.57 8.26
N ASP A 187 -2.99 4.34 8.71
CA ASP A 187 -2.64 3.21 7.84
C ASP A 187 -3.79 2.87 6.89
N ASP A 188 -5.04 2.93 7.41
CA ASP A 188 -6.25 2.64 6.65
C ASP A 188 -6.77 3.85 5.87
N TYR A 189 -6.39 5.08 6.27
CA TYR A 189 -6.88 6.29 5.62
C TYR A 189 -6.55 6.32 4.12
N GLY A 190 -7.59 6.21 3.32
CA GLY A 190 -7.47 6.19 1.86
C GLY A 190 -6.89 4.91 1.27
N ASN A 191 -6.48 3.93 2.08
CA ASN A 191 -5.94 2.67 1.62
C ASN A 191 -6.94 1.94 0.71
N PHE A 192 -6.47 1.41 -0.43
CA PHE A 192 -7.31 0.75 -1.43
C PHE A 192 -6.97 -0.74 -1.61
N MET A 193 -6.18 -1.34 -0.71
CA MET A 193 -5.73 -2.72 -0.83
C MET A 193 -6.87 -3.74 -0.78
N ALA A 194 -7.83 -3.55 0.13
CA ALA A 194 -8.85 -4.54 0.48
C ALA A 194 -9.81 -4.98 -0.67
N TRP A 195 -9.89 -4.21 -1.76
CA TRP A 195 -10.79 -4.50 -2.90
C TRP A 195 -10.09 -4.34 -4.25
N THR A 196 -8.78 -4.52 -4.25
CA THR A 196 -7.98 -4.32 -5.46
C THR A 196 -7.49 -5.65 -5.98
N GLN A 197 -7.60 -5.85 -7.30
CA GLN A 197 -6.96 -6.94 -8.03
C GLN A 197 -5.68 -6.42 -8.67
N TRP A 198 -4.71 -7.30 -8.80
CA TRP A 198 -3.37 -7.03 -9.30
C TRP A 198 -3.06 -7.94 -10.48
N GLY A 199 -2.10 -7.56 -11.31
CA GLY A 199 -1.61 -8.42 -12.36
C GLY A 199 -1.85 -7.90 -13.77
N VAL A 200 -1.34 -8.64 -14.74
CA VAL A 200 -1.36 -8.24 -16.15
C VAL A 200 -2.78 -8.08 -16.69
N HIS A 201 -3.73 -8.95 -16.30
CA HIS A 201 -5.11 -8.86 -16.74
C HIS A 201 -5.86 -7.64 -16.17
N THR A 202 -5.40 -7.15 -15.02
CA THR A 202 -5.97 -5.93 -14.41
C THR A 202 -5.39 -4.68 -15.07
N VAL A 203 -4.09 -4.69 -15.36
CA VAL A 203 -3.39 -3.56 -16.01
C VAL A 203 -3.74 -3.47 -17.50
N TYR A 204 -3.88 -4.63 -18.17
CA TYR A 204 -4.19 -4.74 -19.59
C TYR A 204 -5.45 -5.62 -19.81
N PRO A 205 -6.64 -5.13 -19.48
CA PRO A 205 -7.87 -5.93 -19.55
C PRO A 205 -8.25 -6.38 -20.96
N GLU A 206 -7.71 -5.73 -21.99
CA GLU A 206 -7.91 -6.08 -23.41
C GLU A 206 -6.70 -6.81 -24.01
N GLY A 207 -5.74 -7.23 -23.17
CA GLY A 207 -4.45 -7.79 -23.59
C GLY A 207 -3.41 -6.73 -23.91
N VAL A 208 -2.16 -7.14 -23.97
CA VAL A 208 -1.04 -6.26 -24.29
C VAL A 208 -0.97 -6.02 -25.80
N ASN A 209 -1.10 -4.79 -26.20
CA ASN A 209 -0.96 -4.38 -27.61
C ASN A 209 0.13 -3.31 -27.72
N TYR A 210 1.32 -3.70 -28.18
CA TYR A 210 2.44 -2.78 -28.37
C TYR A 210 2.56 -2.36 -29.82
N LEU A 211 2.43 -1.06 -30.09
CA LEU A 211 2.42 -0.50 -31.45
C LEU A 211 3.81 -0.05 -31.95
N GLY A 212 4.83 -0.19 -31.12
CA GLY A 212 6.18 0.26 -31.42
C GLY A 212 6.43 1.71 -30.99
N ILE A 213 7.64 2.19 -31.21
CA ILE A 213 8.07 3.52 -30.80
C ILE A 213 7.50 4.60 -31.73
N GLY A 214 6.89 5.64 -31.16
CA GLY A 214 6.38 6.79 -31.89
C GLY A 214 7.46 7.80 -32.29
N GLU A 215 7.08 8.78 -33.12
CA GLU A 215 7.97 9.86 -33.51
C GLU A 215 8.38 10.70 -32.30
N PRO A 216 9.68 10.99 -32.11
CA PRO A 216 10.19 11.68 -30.94
C PRO A 216 9.57 13.08 -30.72
N ILE A 217 9.04 13.32 -29.56
CA ILE A 217 8.55 14.62 -29.09
C ILE A 217 9.44 15.08 -27.94
N HIS A 218 10.02 16.27 -28.08
CA HIS A 218 10.94 16.86 -27.11
C HIS A 218 10.29 17.96 -26.28
N LEU A 219 10.88 18.26 -25.13
CA LEU A 219 10.44 19.31 -24.23
C LEU A 219 10.66 20.70 -24.82
N SER A 220 9.61 21.45 -25.06
CA SER A 220 9.64 22.79 -25.59
C SER A 220 10.04 23.85 -24.55
N GLN A 221 10.43 25.05 -24.99
CA GLN A 221 10.73 26.17 -24.11
C GLN A 221 9.49 26.66 -23.33
N GLU A 222 8.31 26.59 -23.96
CA GLU A 222 7.04 26.94 -23.28
C GLU A 222 6.73 25.95 -22.14
N GLU A 223 6.92 24.67 -22.39
CA GLU A 223 6.74 23.62 -21.35
C GLU A 223 7.76 23.78 -20.21
N LYS A 224 9.02 24.15 -20.52
CA LYS A 224 10.02 24.49 -19.50
C LYS A 224 9.57 25.64 -18.60
N MET A 225 8.96 26.68 -19.16
CA MET A 225 8.42 27.79 -18.36
C MET A 225 7.26 27.35 -17.46
N ILE A 226 6.41 26.41 -17.92
CA ILE A 226 5.36 25.83 -17.10
C ILE A 226 5.96 25.05 -15.92
N ILE A 227 6.98 24.22 -16.19
CA ILE A 227 7.71 23.48 -15.16
C ILE A 227 8.35 24.44 -14.17
N ASP A 228 9.03 25.50 -14.65
CA ASP A 228 9.66 26.52 -13.81
C ASP A 228 8.68 27.09 -12.80
N GLU A 229 7.54 27.58 -13.30
CA GLU A 229 6.53 28.18 -12.44
C GLU A 229 5.93 27.17 -11.44
N ASN A 230 5.64 25.95 -11.90
CA ASN A 230 5.02 24.93 -11.06
C ASN A 230 5.98 24.41 -9.98
N VAL A 231 7.22 24.08 -10.36
CA VAL A 231 8.22 23.57 -9.42
C VAL A 231 8.62 24.64 -8.41
N GLU A 232 8.89 25.87 -8.85
CA GLU A 232 9.25 26.96 -7.96
C GLU A 232 8.13 27.23 -6.93
N LYS A 233 6.90 27.41 -7.39
CA LYS A 233 5.77 27.75 -6.50
C LYS A 233 5.34 26.62 -5.59
N ASN A 234 5.33 25.38 -6.11
CA ASN A 234 4.63 24.27 -5.46
C ASN A 234 5.53 23.15 -4.97
N VAL A 235 6.85 23.20 -5.20
CA VAL A 235 7.79 22.14 -4.80
C VAL A 235 8.95 22.71 -4.00
N THR A 236 9.68 23.69 -4.53
CA THR A 236 10.93 24.16 -3.94
C THR A 236 10.79 25.34 -2.98
N SER A 237 9.83 26.26 -3.21
CA SER A 237 9.63 27.43 -2.33
C SER A 237 9.41 27.08 -0.87
N ILE A 238 8.74 25.98 -0.60
CA ILE A 238 8.47 25.54 0.78
C ILE A 238 9.75 25.07 1.47
N ALA A 239 10.63 24.40 0.74
CA ALA A 239 11.92 23.96 1.27
C ALA A 239 12.84 25.14 1.56
N GLU A 240 12.81 26.18 0.73
CA GLU A 240 13.56 27.43 0.95
C GLU A 240 13.07 28.16 2.21
N GLN A 241 11.75 28.23 2.41
CA GLN A 241 11.15 28.89 3.56
C GLN A 241 11.41 28.16 4.89
N TYR A 242 11.57 26.84 4.86
CA TYR A 242 11.73 25.97 6.05
C TYR A 242 13.02 25.15 6.01
N PRO A 243 14.20 25.78 6.11
CA PRO A 243 15.49 25.12 5.94
C PRO A 243 15.81 24.07 7.02
N ASN A 244 15.10 24.06 8.13
CA ASN A 244 15.25 23.11 9.23
C ASN A 244 14.34 21.87 9.11
N VAL A 245 13.54 21.78 8.04
CA VAL A 245 12.69 20.64 7.72
C VAL A 245 13.36 19.82 6.63
N THR A 246 13.41 18.52 6.80
CA THR A 246 13.90 17.60 5.77
C THR A 246 12.74 17.12 4.92
N PHE A 247 12.85 17.34 3.62
CA PHE A 247 11.88 16.90 2.63
C PHE A 247 12.41 15.68 1.91
N TYR A 248 11.69 14.54 2.05
CA TYR A 248 11.93 13.33 1.28
C TYR A 248 10.96 13.32 0.09
N TYR A 249 11.45 13.75 -1.06
CA TYR A 249 10.66 13.76 -2.29
C TYR A 249 11.02 12.53 -3.14
N PHE A 250 10.02 11.93 -3.76
CA PHE A 250 10.26 10.79 -4.63
C PHE A 250 9.39 10.79 -5.87
N PHE A 251 9.93 10.29 -6.97
CA PHE A 251 9.18 9.95 -8.16
C PHE A 251 8.63 8.54 -8.00
N PRO A 252 7.26 8.38 -7.99
CA PRO A 252 6.65 7.06 -7.86
C PRO A 252 7.01 6.16 -9.03
N PRO A 253 7.32 4.86 -8.79
CA PRO A 253 7.61 3.90 -9.85
C PRO A 253 6.33 3.53 -10.62
N TYR A 254 6.03 4.24 -11.69
CA TYR A 254 4.92 3.91 -12.57
C TYR A 254 5.22 2.63 -13.35
N SER A 255 4.20 1.80 -13.61
CA SER A 255 4.38 0.53 -14.29
C SER A 255 4.90 0.68 -15.72
N ALA A 256 5.44 -0.42 -16.26
CA ALA A 256 5.82 -0.47 -17.68
C ALA A 256 4.64 -0.14 -18.61
N ALA A 257 3.39 -0.36 -18.22
CA ALA A 257 2.22 0.03 -18.98
C ALA A 257 2.11 1.56 -19.16
N TRP A 258 2.49 2.34 -18.14
CA TRP A 258 2.54 3.80 -18.29
C TRP A 258 3.65 4.24 -19.25
N TRP A 259 4.82 3.61 -19.12
CA TRP A 259 5.97 3.90 -19.99
C TRP A 259 5.72 3.48 -21.43
N GLN A 260 5.00 2.37 -21.66
CA GLN A 260 4.55 1.97 -23.00
C GLN A 260 3.81 3.09 -23.72
N VAL A 261 2.86 3.74 -23.03
CA VAL A 261 2.10 4.87 -23.60
C VAL A 261 3.02 6.03 -23.98
N GLN A 262 4.05 6.32 -23.16
CA GLN A 262 5.01 7.38 -23.47
C GLN A 262 5.87 7.00 -24.69
N VAL A 263 6.27 5.75 -24.81
CA VAL A 263 7.07 5.26 -25.93
C VAL A 263 6.26 5.27 -27.23
N GLU A 264 5.05 4.72 -27.23
CA GLU A 264 4.17 4.69 -28.40
C GLU A 264 3.76 6.09 -28.86
N GLY A 265 3.55 7.00 -27.93
CA GLY A 265 3.26 8.40 -28.21
C GLY A 265 4.48 9.23 -28.64
N GLY A 266 5.70 8.67 -28.58
CA GLY A 266 6.95 9.39 -28.79
C GLY A 266 7.29 10.43 -27.72
N THR A 267 6.49 10.48 -26.64
CA THR A 267 6.63 11.45 -25.54
C THR A 267 7.66 11.03 -24.49
N ILE A 268 8.25 9.84 -24.62
CA ILE A 268 9.29 9.35 -23.71
C ILE A 268 10.46 10.35 -23.59
N TYR A 269 10.91 10.94 -24.71
CA TYR A 269 11.99 11.92 -24.71
C TYR A 269 11.61 13.17 -23.92
N LYS A 270 10.40 13.71 -24.17
CA LYS A 270 9.87 14.85 -23.42
C LYS A 270 9.79 14.55 -21.92
N GLN A 271 9.30 13.35 -21.56
CA GLN A 271 9.14 12.96 -20.16
C GLN A 271 10.48 12.89 -19.43
N ILE A 272 11.48 12.25 -20.04
CA ILE A 272 12.83 12.14 -19.47
C ILE A 272 13.54 13.50 -19.42
N GLU A 273 13.39 14.33 -20.45
CA GLU A 273 13.93 15.70 -20.47
C GLU A 273 13.28 16.59 -19.39
N ALA A 274 11.98 16.42 -19.14
CA ALA A 274 11.28 17.13 -18.09
C ALA A 274 11.74 16.65 -16.71
N GLU A 275 11.90 15.35 -16.51
CA GLU A 275 12.40 14.77 -15.28
C GLU A 275 13.81 15.27 -14.97
N GLN A 276 14.74 15.20 -15.93
CA GLN A 276 16.09 15.76 -15.77
C GLN A 276 16.03 17.24 -15.35
N TYR A 277 15.21 18.02 -16.03
CA TYR A 277 15.09 19.45 -15.78
C TYR A 277 14.59 19.75 -14.36
N ILE A 278 13.66 18.95 -13.86
CA ILE A 278 13.12 19.06 -12.50
C ILE A 278 14.13 18.61 -11.45
N ILE A 279 14.85 17.51 -11.71
CA ILE A 279 15.93 17.03 -10.83
C ILE A 279 16.95 18.14 -10.60
N GLU A 280 17.43 18.79 -11.70
CA GLU A 280 18.41 19.87 -11.63
C GLU A 280 17.93 21.09 -10.81
N LYS A 281 16.61 21.33 -10.76
CA LYS A 281 16.03 22.38 -9.92
C LYS A 281 15.93 21.98 -8.46
N ILE A 282 15.51 20.76 -8.20
CA ILE A 282 15.30 20.26 -6.83
C ILE A 282 16.63 20.08 -6.11
N LEU A 283 17.66 19.57 -6.78
CA LEU A 283 18.99 19.32 -6.19
C LEU A 283 19.72 20.61 -5.74
N GLN A 284 19.21 21.79 -6.06
CA GLN A 284 19.74 23.06 -5.54
C GLN A 284 19.44 23.26 -4.04
N TYR A 285 18.51 22.52 -3.48
CA TYR A 285 18.03 22.66 -2.09
C TYR A 285 18.55 21.53 -1.22
N SER A 286 19.49 21.82 -0.33
CA SER A 286 20.18 20.81 0.47
C SER A 286 19.30 20.09 1.51
N ASN A 287 18.14 20.66 1.84
CA ASN A 287 17.17 20.05 2.74
C ASN A 287 16.10 19.22 2.00
N ILE A 288 16.20 19.09 0.68
CA ILE A 288 15.44 18.12 -0.10
C ILE A 288 16.33 16.91 -0.42
N LYS A 289 15.89 15.74 0.01
CA LYS A 289 16.42 14.45 -0.42
C LYS A 289 15.50 13.92 -1.52
N LEU A 290 15.98 13.87 -2.74
CA LEU A 290 15.21 13.41 -3.89
C LEU A 290 15.53 11.96 -4.20
N TYR A 291 14.52 11.15 -4.42
CA TYR A 291 14.62 9.73 -4.75
C TYR A 291 13.87 9.42 -6.04
N SER A 292 14.35 8.42 -6.77
CA SER A 292 13.58 7.85 -7.86
C SER A 292 13.75 6.33 -7.90
N PHE A 293 12.66 5.66 -8.15
CA PHE A 293 12.59 4.20 -8.22
C PHE A 293 12.28 3.71 -9.64
N ASN A 294 12.31 4.60 -10.64
CA ASN A 294 12.03 4.25 -12.03
C ASN A 294 13.09 3.35 -12.68
N ASN A 295 14.26 3.20 -12.06
CA ASN A 295 15.28 2.24 -12.46
C ASN A 295 15.17 0.87 -11.76
N ARG A 296 14.19 0.68 -10.86
CA ARG A 296 13.80 -0.63 -10.33
C ARG A 296 12.95 -1.36 -11.37
N THR A 297 13.62 -1.73 -12.45
CA THR A 297 12.98 -2.33 -13.62
C THR A 297 12.34 -3.68 -13.30
N ASP A 298 12.87 -4.43 -12.35
CA ASP A 298 12.29 -5.64 -11.78
C ASP A 298 10.90 -5.42 -11.16
N ILE A 299 10.69 -4.29 -10.49
CA ILE A 299 9.38 -3.90 -9.95
C ILE A 299 8.46 -3.40 -11.06
N ILE A 300 8.96 -2.46 -11.87
CA ILE A 300 8.17 -1.72 -12.86
C ILE A 300 7.65 -2.61 -13.98
N THR A 301 8.42 -3.62 -14.39
CA THR A 301 8.03 -4.55 -15.44
C THR A 301 7.17 -5.70 -14.95
N ASN A 302 7.01 -5.89 -13.65
CA ASN A 302 6.16 -6.93 -13.11
C ASN A 302 4.76 -6.38 -12.79
N MET A 303 3.78 -6.75 -13.61
CA MET A 303 2.41 -6.25 -13.50
C MET A 303 1.69 -6.70 -12.23
N ASN A 304 2.16 -7.76 -11.57
CA ASN A 304 1.62 -8.18 -10.27
C ASN A 304 1.82 -7.13 -9.17
N ASN A 305 2.70 -6.16 -9.38
CA ASN A 305 2.83 -5.00 -8.49
C ASN A 305 1.74 -3.95 -8.68
N TYR A 306 0.93 -4.03 -9.74
CA TYR A 306 0.06 -2.94 -10.18
C TYR A 306 -1.39 -3.38 -10.38
N LYS A 307 -2.32 -2.47 -10.04
CA LYS A 307 -3.74 -2.61 -10.37
C LYS A 307 -4.15 -1.87 -11.65
N ASP A 308 -3.35 -0.95 -12.10
CA ASP A 308 -3.48 -0.17 -13.32
C ASP A 308 -2.10 0.38 -13.70
N SER A 309 -2.00 1.25 -14.70
CA SER A 309 -0.71 1.78 -15.18
C SER A 309 0.06 2.63 -14.16
N PHE A 310 -0.53 3.03 -13.04
CA PHE A 310 0.08 3.91 -12.04
C PHE A 310 0.21 3.29 -10.67
N HIS A 311 -0.90 2.71 -10.16
CA HIS A 311 -1.04 2.38 -8.75
C HIS A 311 -0.45 1.01 -8.42
N TYR A 312 0.50 1.03 -7.52
CA TYR A 312 1.17 -0.16 -7.00
C TYR A 312 0.65 -0.54 -5.60
N GLY A 313 0.97 -1.76 -5.20
CA GLY A 313 0.58 -2.32 -3.90
C GLY A 313 1.32 -1.67 -2.72
N SER A 314 0.75 -1.82 -1.51
CA SER A 314 1.30 -1.25 -0.28
C SER A 314 2.72 -1.73 0.01
N TRP A 315 3.08 -2.95 -0.41
CA TRP A 315 4.44 -3.49 -0.26
C TRP A 315 5.50 -2.64 -0.96
N ILE A 316 5.18 -2.02 -2.10
CA ILE A 316 6.09 -1.07 -2.75
C ILE A 316 6.24 0.21 -1.91
N ASN A 317 5.16 0.68 -1.26
CA ASN A 317 5.24 1.81 -0.34
C ASN A 317 6.15 1.49 0.86
N SER A 318 6.06 0.29 1.42
CA SER A 318 6.91 -0.18 2.52
C SER A 318 8.39 -0.20 2.11
N LEU A 319 8.70 -0.73 0.91
CA LEU A 319 10.04 -0.71 0.35
C LEU A 319 10.56 0.71 0.12
N ILE A 320 9.74 1.62 -0.39
CA ILE A 320 10.09 3.02 -0.60
C ILE A 320 10.50 3.68 0.74
N LEU A 321 9.78 3.45 1.83
CA LEU A 321 10.15 3.97 3.15
C LEU A 321 11.51 3.44 3.60
N LYS A 322 11.74 2.13 3.47
CA LYS A 322 13.02 1.49 3.80
C LYS A 322 14.16 2.11 2.99
N TRP A 323 14.06 2.15 1.67
CA TRP A 323 15.10 2.68 0.78
C TRP A 323 15.39 4.16 1.04
N MET A 324 14.36 4.97 1.28
CA MET A 324 14.56 6.37 1.65
C MET A 324 15.28 6.53 2.98
N HIS A 325 15.00 5.68 3.97
CA HIS A 325 15.70 5.71 5.25
C HIS A 325 17.17 5.31 5.11
N GLU A 326 17.46 4.28 4.33
CA GLU A 326 18.81 3.77 4.06
C GLU A 326 19.59 4.68 3.09
N GLY A 327 18.91 5.61 2.42
CA GLY A 327 19.52 6.50 1.42
C GLY A 327 19.75 5.84 0.06
N GLU A 328 19.11 4.70 -0.18
CA GLU A 328 19.17 3.99 -1.46
C GLU A 328 18.34 4.71 -2.52
N TYR A 329 18.77 4.66 -3.77
CA TYR A 329 18.12 5.33 -4.91
C TYR A 329 17.99 6.85 -4.77
N GLN A 330 18.79 7.47 -3.88
CA GLN A 330 18.84 8.92 -3.77
C GLN A 330 19.53 9.53 -4.99
N LEU A 331 18.87 10.50 -5.62
CA LEU A 331 19.44 11.29 -6.70
C LEU A 331 20.31 12.43 -6.14
N THR A 332 21.47 12.58 -6.72
CA THR A 332 22.48 13.58 -6.35
C THR A 332 23.08 14.20 -7.62
N TRP A 333 23.85 15.29 -7.46
CA TRP A 333 24.60 15.88 -8.58
C TRP A 333 25.60 14.90 -9.23
N ASP A 334 26.04 13.89 -8.49
CA ASP A 334 27.05 12.94 -8.97
C ASP A 334 26.44 11.80 -9.81
N ASN A 335 25.16 11.41 -9.56
CA ASN A 335 24.57 10.22 -10.17
C ASN A 335 23.37 10.47 -11.09
N TYR A 336 22.72 11.64 -11.03
CA TYR A 336 21.44 11.85 -11.76
C TYR A 336 21.57 11.72 -13.28
N LYS A 337 22.73 12.07 -13.86
CA LYS A 337 22.91 11.97 -15.33
C LYS A 337 22.94 10.54 -15.82
N GLU A 338 23.71 9.70 -15.10
CA GLU A 338 23.76 8.26 -15.38
C GLU A 338 22.39 7.61 -15.19
N TYR A 339 21.68 8.03 -14.14
CA TYR A 339 20.30 7.62 -13.90
C TYR A 339 19.39 7.94 -15.09
N ILE A 340 19.35 9.18 -15.56
CA ILE A 340 18.53 9.64 -16.71
C ILE A 340 18.90 8.89 -18.01
N GLU A 341 20.19 8.68 -18.26
CA GLU A 341 20.66 7.95 -19.45
C GLU A 341 20.22 6.48 -19.40
N SER A 342 20.32 5.85 -18.24
CA SER A 342 19.93 4.45 -18.03
C SER A 342 18.42 4.26 -18.19
N GLU A 343 17.63 5.19 -17.65
CA GLU A 343 16.18 5.19 -17.74
C GLU A 343 15.70 5.33 -19.19
N LEU A 344 16.19 6.35 -19.90
CA LEU A 344 15.86 6.53 -21.32
C LEU A 344 16.23 5.31 -22.15
N LYS A 345 17.43 4.76 -21.92
CA LYS A 345 17.89 3.56 -22.63
C LYS A 345 16.99 2.37 -22.36
N PHE A 346 16.64 2.13 -21.10
CA PHE A 346 15.80 0.98 -20.73
C PHE A 346 14.43 1.09 -21.39
N TYR A 347 13.68 2.16 -21.13
CA TYR A 347 12.30 2.27 -21.60
C TYR A 347 12.16 2.40 -23.11
N SER A 348 13.13 3.00 -23.79
CA SER A 348 13.11 3.07 -25.27
C SER A 348 13.43 1.74 -25.96
N THR A 349 14.00 0.75 -25.26
CA THR A 349 14.41 -0.54 -25.84
C THR A 349 13.72 -1.74 -25.24
N PHE A 350 12.90 -1.55 -24.18
CA PHE A 350 12.18 -2.62 -23.53
C PHE A 350 11.12 -3.25 -24.44
N ASP A 351 11.03 -4.58 -24.43
CA ASP A 351 10.01 -5.32 -25.19
C ASP A 351 8.69 -5.34 -24.40
N TYR A 352 7.86 -4.33 -24.62
CA TYR A 352 6.54 -4.25 -23.98
C TYR A 352 5.61 -5.40 -24.38
N GLY A 353 5.79 -6.00 -25.57
CA GLY A 353 5.02 -7.16 -25.99
C GLY A 353 5.25 -8.39 -25.13
N ALA A 354 6.41 -8.49 -24.48
CA ALA A 354 6.71 -9.59 -23.58
C ALA A 354 5.83 -9.59 -22.31
N LEU A 355 5.22 -8.47 -21.94
CA LEU A 355 4.31 -8.36 -20.79
C LEU A 355 3.07 -9.26 -20.94
N GLU A 356 2.63 -9.55 -22.17
CA GLU A 356 1.52 -10.47 -22.46
C GLU A 356 1.72 -11.87 -21.86
N ASN A 357 2.97 -12.28 -21.67
CA ASN A 357 3.30 -13.60 -21.16
C ASN A 357 3.37 -13.67 -19.64
N GLN A 358 3.10 -12.58 -18.93
CA GLN A 358 3.05 -12.58 -17.48
C GLN A 358 1.79 -13.28 -16.98
N ILE A 359 1.93 -13.89 -15.82
CA ILE A 359 0.86 -14.60 -15.14
C ILE A 359 0.45 -13.76 -13.95
N ASP A 360 -0.87 -13.64 -13.75
CA ASP A 360 -1.40 -13.04 -12.55
C ASP A 360 -1.21 -14.01 -11.38
N TYR A 361 -0.65 -13.49 -10.31
CA TYR A 361 -0.62 -14.20 -9.04
C TYR A 361 -1.92 -13.94 -8.30
N GLU A 362 -2.53 -15.01 -7.82
CA GLU A 362 -3.61 -14.86 -6.87
C GLU A 362 -3.06 -14.35 -5.54
N ASN A 363 -3.52 -13.16 -5.12
CA ASN A 363 -3.46 -12.64 -3.75
C ASN A 363 -2.14 -12.10 -3.15
N ASP A 364 -2.24 -11.78 -1.88
CA ASP A 364 -1.29 -11.16 -0.94
C ASP A 364 0.08 -11.87 -0.89
N TYR A 365 0.12 -13.10 -1.33
CA TYR A 365 1.27 -13.98 -1.35
C TYR A 365 2.47 -13.42 -2.13
N TYR A 366 2.25 -12.91 -3.34
CA TYR A 366 3.33 -12.30 -4.12
C TYR A 366 3.95 -11.09 -3.40
N ALA A 367 3.09 -10.28 -2.78
CA ALA A 367 3.50 -9.12 -2.02
C ALA A 367 4.39 -9.49 -0.83
N GLU A 368 3.99 -10.49 -0.08
CA GLU A 368 4.74 -10.98 1.07
C GLU A 368 6.07 -11.61 0.64
N ALA A 369 6.07 -12.33 -0.47
CA ALA A 369 7.28 -12.91 -1.00
C ALA A 369 8.30 -11.89 -1.50
N LEU A 370 7.84 -10.82 -2.16
CA LEU A 370 8.72 -9.71 -2.56
C LEU A 370 9.32 -9.01 -1.33
N LEU A 371 8.51 -8.75 -0.31
CA LEU A 371 8.98 -8.21 0.96
C LEU A 371 9.99 -9.15 1.62
N CYS A 372 9.75 -10.46 1.58
CA CYS A 372 10.62 -11.48 2.11
C CYS A 372 12.01 -11.45 1.42
N GLU A 373 12.05 -11.38 0.10
CA GLU A 373 13.28 -11.25 -0.67
C GLU A 373 14.07 -10.00 -0.29
N GLU A 374 13.41 -8.85 -0.27
CA GLU A 374 14.06 -7.57 0.04
C GLU A 374 14.48 -7.44 1.52
N LEU A 375 13.75 -8.06 2.45
CA LEU A 375 14.06 -8.00 3.87
C LEU A 375 15.10 -9.05 4.29
N SER A 376 15.09 -10.24 3.69
CA SER A 376 15.97 -11.35 4.06
C SER A 376 17.20 -11.50 3.16
N GLY A 377 17.20 -10.88 1.98
CA GLY A 377 18.23 -11.08 0.95
C GLY A 377 18.21 -12.47 0.32
N VAL A 378 17.16 -13.25 0.58
CA VAL A 378 17.00 -14.61 0.04
C VAL A 378 15.96 -14.58 -1.08
N LYS A 379 16.38 -14.89 -2.29
CA LYS A 379 15.50 -14.94 -3.45
C LYS A 379 14.59 -16.18 -3.36
N PRO A 380 13.27 -16.03 -3.29
CA PRO A 380 12.35 -17.14 -3.27
C PRO A 380 12.49 -17.98 -4.55
N LEU A 381 12.46 -19.30 -4.41
CA LEU A 381 12.60 -20.22 -5.55
C LEU A 381 11.51 -20.04 -6.61
N TYR A 382 10.33 -19.61 -6.22
CA TYR A 382 9.19 -19.37 -7.12
C TYR A 382 9.28 -18.06 -7.92
N TYR A 383 10.32 -17.23 -7.68
CA TYR A 383 10.65 -16.06 -8.51
C TYR A 383 11.60 -16.37 -9.66
N THR A 384 11.95 -17.61 -9.90
CA THR A 384 12.77 -17.91 -11.07
C THR A 384 11.95 -17.66 -12.35
N GLU A 385 12.60 -17.08 -13.38
CA GLU A 385 11.95 -16.88 -14.69
C GLU A 385 11.33 -18.17 -15.26
N GLU A 386 11.89 -19.33 -14.94
CA GLU A 386 11.39 -20.62 -15.38
C GLU A 386 10.07 -20.98 -14.69
N MET A 387 9.90 -20.63 -13.42
CA MET A 387 8.65 -20.82 -12.69
C MET A 387 7.56 -19.85 -13.18
N LEU A 388 7.94 -18.61 -13.46
CA LEU A 388 7.05 -17.60 -14.03
C LEU A 388 6.57 -17.97 -15.44
N LYS A 389 7.48 -18.47 -16.28
CA LYS A 389 7.17 -18.92 -17.66
C LYS A 389 6.37 -20.22 -17.71
N ALA A 390 6.45 -21.07 -16.69
CA ALA A 390 5.74 -22.34 -16.66
C ALA A 390 4.28 -22.24 -16.25
N GLY A 391 3.85 -21.10 -15.71
CA GLY A 391 2.46 -20.83 -15.32
C GLY A 391 1.87 -21.75 -14.26
N ILE A 392 2.66 -22.66 -13.76
CA ILE A 392 2.32 -23.58 -12.68
C ILE A 392 3.67 -24.00 -12.12
N PHE A 393 3.79 -24.05 -10.81
CA PHE A 393 4.94 -24.66 -10.17
C PHE A 393 4.97 -26.14 -10.56
N LYS A 394 5.76 -26.49 -11.57
CA LYS A 394 5.77 -27.83 -12.16
C LYS A 394 6.75 -28.79 -11.50
N SER A 395 7.54 -28.33 -10.55
CA SER A 395 8.49 -29.20 -9.86
C SER A 395 8.39 -29.05 -8.37
N ALA A 396 7.77 -29.99 -7.74
CA ALA A 396 7.93 -30.21 -6.33
C ALA A 396 9.39 -30.59 -6.06
N ARG A 397 10.14 -29.66 -5.54
CA ARG A 397 11.40 -29.96 -4.88
C ARG A 397 11.22 -29.65 -3.40
N LEU A 398 11.41 -30.68 -2.59
CA LEU A 398 11.90 -30.46 -1.25
C LEU A 398 13.29 -29.85 -1.42
N VAL A 399 13.40 -28.54 -1.26
CA VAL A 399 14.69 -27.86 -1.23
C VAL A 399 15.21 -28.04 0.18
N CYS A 400 15.92 -29.14 0.38
CA CYS A 400 16.67 -29.35 1.60
C CYS A 400 18.00 -28.62 1.46
N LYS A 401 18.29 -27.73 2.37
CA LYS A 401 19.67 -27.35 2.67
C LYS A 401 20.30 -28.47 3.50
N ASP A 402 21.64 -28.52 3.56
CA ASP A 402 22.41 -29.54 4.29
C ASP A 402 22.07 -29.65 5.79
N ASP A 403 21.32 -28.68 6.34
CA ASP A 403 20.89 -28.58 7.74
C ASP A 403 19.44 -29.04 7.99
N VAL A 404 18.75 -29.57 6.98
CA VAL A 404 17.37 -30.01 7.08
C VAL A 404 17.25 -31.53 6.91
N GLU A 405 16.76 -32.21 7.92
CA GLU A 405 16.46 -33.64 7.91
C GLU A 405 14.97 -33.89 7.70
N ILE A 406 14.63 -34.82 6.79
CA ILE A 406 13.24 -35.17 6.50
C ILE A 406 12.96 -36.58 6.98
N GLU A 407 11.96 -36.70 7.82
CA GLU A 407 11.45 -37.98 8.32
C GLU A 407 9.96 -38.11 7.94
N CYS A 408 9.63 -39.27 7.33
CA CYS A 408 8.24 -39.59 7.02
C CYS A 408 7.59 -40.23 8.25
N VAL A 409 6.49 -39.64 8.72
CA VAL A 409 5.70 -40.13 9.84
C VAL A 409 4.34 -40.58 9.29
N GLY A 410 4.04 -41.86 9.37
CA GLY A 410 2.81 -42.45 8.83
C GLY A 410 2.91 -42.91 7.37
N VAL A 411 1.78 -42.97 6.67
CA VAL A 411 1.73 -43.41 5.29
C VAL A 411 2.05 -42.25 4.35
N LEU A 412 3.17 -42.36 3.68
CA LEU A 412 3.61 -41.42 2.67
C LEU A 412 3.60 -42.08 1.30
N ASN A 413 2.84 -41.51 0.37
CA ASN A 413 2.98 -41.80 -1.04
C ASN A 413 3.85 -40.71 -1.66
N ARG A 414 5.05 -41.09 -2.07
CA ARG A 414 5.96 -40.22 -2.80
C ARG A 414 6.02 -40.66 -4.25
N GLU A 415 5.52 -39.82 -5.13
CA GLU A 415 5.82 -39.92 -6.56
C GLU A 415 7.24 -39.36 -6.79
N PRO A 416 8.07 -40.02 -7.64
CA PRO A 416 9.52 -39.80 -7.64
C PRO A 416 9.99 -38.37 -7.93
N ASP A 417 9.15 -37.49 -8.45
CA ASP A 417 9.65 -36.21 -8.98
C ASP A 417 8.85 -34.96 -8.58
N SER A 418 7.79 -35.05 -7.77
CA SER A 418 7.01 -33.82 -7.63
C SER A 418 6.15 -33.58 -6.37
N GLU A 419 5.52 -34.56 -5.78
CA GLU A 419 4.51 -34.32 -4.75
C GLU A 419 4.70 -35.21 -3.53
N ILE A 420 4.47 -34.64 -2.34
CA ILE A 420 4.35 -35.41 -1.10
C ILE A 420 2.86 -35.52 -0.79
N ASN A 421 2.31 -36.75 -0.92
CA ASN A 421 0.94 -37.01 -0.53
C ASN A 421 0.90 -37.56 0.87
N VAL A 422 0.14 -36.89 1.74
CA VAL A 422 -0.06 -37.29 3.12
C VAL A 422 -1.48 -37.79 3.29
N GLY A 423 -1.61 -39.07 3.66
CA GLY A 423 -2.89 -39.69 4.00
C GLY A 423 -3.10 -39.74 5.50
N THR A 424 -4.32 -39.48 5.94
CA THR A 424 -4.75 -39.66 7.34
C THR A 424 -5.69 -40.84 7.41
N TYR A 425 -5.37 -41.82 8.25
CA TYR A 425 -6.27 -42.95 8.52
C TYR A 425 -7.12 -42.73 9.77
N LEU A 426 -8.35 -43.21 9.73
CA LEU A 426 -9.23 -43.30 10.90
C LEU A 426 -8.58 -44.13 12.00
N TYR A 427 -8.64 -43.62 13.25
CA TYR A 427 -8.22 -44.31 14.48
C TYR A 427 -6.73 -44.40 14.80
N GLN A 428 -5.86 -43.60 14.27
CA GLN A 428 -4.52 -43.49 14.86
C GLN A 428 -4.38 -42.26 15.72
N GLU A 429 -3.99 -42.46 17.00
CA GLU A 429 -3.64 -41.37 17.92
C GLU A 429 -2.35 -40.64 17.51
N ASP A 430 -1.58 -41.23 16.59
CA ASP A 430 -0.33 -40.68 16.08
C ASP A 430 -0.57 -39.89 14.83
N TYR A 431 0.05 -38.71 14.76
CA TYR A 431 0.00 -37.82 13.60
C TYR A 431 0.59 -38.48 12.37
N THR A 432 -0.20 -38.66 11.33
CA THR A 432 0.30 -39.05 10.02
C THR A 432 0.69 -37.81 9.24
N GLY A 433 1.94 -37.73 8.83
CA GLY A 433 2.43 -36.53 8.16
C GLY A 433 3.89 -36.62 7.71
N VAL A 434 4.41 -35.51 7.27
CA VAL A 434 5.83 -35.32 6.97
C VAL A 434 6.42 -34.43 8.03
N LYS A 435 7.45 -34.90 8.69
CA LYS A 435 8.25 -34.14 9.65
C LYS A 435 9.52 -33.63 8.98
N ILE A 436 9.72 -32.34 9.10
CA ILE A 436 10.96 -31.65 8.65
C ILE A 436 11.65 -31.13 9.89
N ARG A 437 12.86 -31.62 10.16
CA ARG A 437 13.70 -31.09 11.24
C ARG A 437 14.58 -29.99 10.71
N VAL A 438 14.51 -28.83 11.36
CA VAL A 438 15.34 -27.67 11.09
C VAL A 438 16.28 -27.48 12.28
N ASN A 439 17.59 -27.60 12.06
CA ASN A 439 18.56 -27.56 13.16
C ASN A 439 18.70 -26.18 13.79
N ASP A 440 18.48 -25.12 13.03
CA ASP A 440 18.42 -23.75 13.55
C ASP A 440 17.40 -22.91 12.77
N ILE A 441 16.18 -22.81 13.28
CA ILE A 441 15.11 -22.00 12.67
C ILE A 441 15.36 -20.50 12.81
N THR A 442 16.24 -20.10 13.74
CA THR A 442 16.53 -18.67 14.00
C THR A 442 17.12 -17.96 12.78
N ALA A 443 17.70 -18.73 11.85
CA ALA A 443 18.24 -18.20 10.59
C ALA A 443 17.14 -17.85 9.56
N TYR A 444 15.89 -18.20 9.83
CA TYR A 444 14.79 -18.06 8.88
C TYR A 444 13.69 -17.17 9.45
N LYS A 445 12.93 -16.54 8.55
CA LYS A 445 11.79 -15.70 8.90
C LYS A 445 10.47 -16.29 8.47
N TYR A 446 10.47 -17.06 7.39
CA TYR A 446 9.25 -17.56 6.77
C TYR A 446 9.38 -19.00 6.33
N LEU A 447 8.28 -19.76 6.51
CA LEU A 447 8.05 -21.06 5.91
C LEU A 447 7.03 -20.90 4.79
N VAL A 448 7.39 -21.36 3.61
CA VAL A 448 6.54 -21.28 2.42
C VAL A 448 6.36 -22.68 1.82
N PHE A 449 5.14 -22.99 1.40
CA PHE A 449 4.86 -24.24 0.69
C PHE A 449 3.57 -24.12 -0.13
N GLU A 450 3.37 -25.02 -1.06
CA GLU A 450 2.09 -25.21 -1.73
C GLU A 450 1.37 -26.44 -1.20
N GLY A 451 0.05 -26.34 -1.08
CA GLY A 451 -0.81 -27.42 -0.63
C GLY A 451 -2.11 -27.50 -1.42
N LYS A 452 -2.62 -28.70 -1.60
CA LYS A 452 -3.96 -28.95 -2.14
C LYS A 452 -4.65 -30.09 -1.40
N LYS A 453 -5.96 -30.07 -1.44
CA LYS A 453 -6.84 -31.11 -0.92
C LYS A 453 -7.09 -32.14 -2.02
N ASN A 454 -6.90 -33.41 -1.74
CA ASN A 454 -7.22 -34.48 -2.67
C ASN A 454 -8.57 -35.15 -2.38
N THR A 455 -9.15 -34.81 -1.22
CA THR A 455 -10.46 -35.31 -0.75
C THR A 455 -11.31 -34.18 -0.23
N ASP A 456 -12.63 -34.29 -0.32
CA ASP A 456 -13.56 -33.23 0.11
C ASP A 456 -13.63 -33.03 1.64
N TYR A 457 -12.97 -33.87 2.41
CA TYR A 457 -12.98 -33.88 3.86
C TYR A 457 -11.57 -33.87 4.43
N GLY A 458 -11.47 -33.60 5.74
CA GLY A 458 -10.22 -33.50 6.47
C GLY A 458 -9.73 -32.05 6.60
N GLN A 459 -8.91 -31.81 7.61
CA GLN A 459 -8.33 -30.50 7.91
C GLN A 459 -6.81 -30.65 8.07
N PRO A 460 -6.03 -30.36 7.04
CA PRO A 460 -4.58 -30.38 7.16
C PRO A 460 -4.11 -29.34 8.17
N SER A 461 -2.97 -29.56 8.74
CA SER A 461 -2.37 -28.66 9.72
C SER A 461 -0.86 -28.72 9.66
N VAL A 462 -0.21 -27.59 9.93
CA VAL A 462 1.23 -27.52 10.16
C VAL A 462 1.44 -27.30 11.65
N TYR A 463 2.22 -28.16 12.27
CA TYR A 463 2.58 -28.10 13.67
C TYR A 463 4.07 -27.82 13.82
N PHE A 464 4.39 -27.04 14.82
CA PHE A 464 5.77 -26.74 15.21
C PHE A 464 6.05 -27.30 16.59
N TYR A 465 7.15 -28.02 16.72
CA TYR A 465 7.60 -28.62 17.98
C TYR A 465 9.05 -28.23 18.25
N ASP A 466 9.40 -28.06 19.52
CA ASP A 466 10.80 -27.93 19.92
C ASP A 466 11.54 -29.27 19.87
N GLU A 467 12.85 -29.26 20.09
CA GLU A 467 13.69 -30.45 20.12
C GLU A 467 13.29 -31.51 21.17
N ASN A 468 12.51 -31.10 22.18
CA ASN A 468 12.00 -31.98 23.24
C ASN A 468 10.59 -32.50 22.93
N GLY A 469 10.01 -32.16 21.79
CA GLY A 469 8.68 -32.56 21.39
C GLY A 469 7.54 -31.74 22.02
N ASN A 470 7.85 -30.56 22.59
CA ASN A 470 6.81 -29.65 23.08
C ASN A 470 6.23 -28.86 21.93
N GLY A 471 4.90 -28.77 21.84
CA GLY A 471 4.22 -27.99 20.81
C GLY A 471 4.48 -26.49 20.96
N LEU A 472 4.98 -25.86 19.91
CA LEU A 472 5.24 -24.43 19.83
C LEU A 472 4.06 -23.67 19.21
N GLY A 473 3.26 -24.35 18.42
CA GLY A 473 2.10 -23.78 17.79
C GLY A 473 1.49 -24.70 16.73
N LYS A 474 0.25 -24.38 16.37
CA LYS A 474 -0.47 -25.01 15.26
C LYS A 474 -0.96 -23.90 14.35
N VAL A 475 -0.61 -24.01 13.08
CA VAL A 475 -1.14 -23.11 12.07
C VAL A 475 -2.19 -23.86 11.27
N THR A 476 -3.42 -23.33 11.32
CA THR A 476 -4.57 -23.81 10.54
C THR A 476 -5.12 -22.72 9.63
N ALA A 477 -4.44 -21.60 9.54
CA ALA A 477 -4.91 -20.44 8.79
C ALA A 477 -5.07 -20.77 7.29
N GLY A 478 -6.17 -20.38 6.70
CA GLY A 478 -6.45 -20.52 5.27
C GLY A 478 -6.90 -21.90 4.80
N TRP A 479 -6.75 -22.93 5.60
CA TRP A 479 -7.07 -24.31 5.19
C TRP A 479 -8.57 -24.60 5.01
N GLN A 480 -9.44 -23.74 5.46
CA GLN A 480 -10.89 -23.87 5.27
C GLN A 480 -11.34 -23.67 3.81
N GLU A 481 -10.49 -23.04 3.01
CA GLU A 481 -10.73 -22.75 1.59
C GLU A 481 -9.98 -23.70 0.66
N LEU A 482 -9.30 -24.72 1.17
CA LEU A 482 -8.64 -25.72 0.34
C LEU A 482 -9.64 -26.47 -0.52
N ASP A 483 -9.39 -26.44 -1.81
CA ASP A 483 -10.05 -27.23 -2.84
C ASP A 483 -9.05 -28.19 -3.52
N ASN A 484 -9.36 -28.68 -4.70
CA ASN A 484 -8.52 -29.58 -5.46
C ASN A 484 -7.42 -28.86 -6.25
N GLU A 485 -7.32 -27.52 -6.10
CA GLU A 485 -6.30 -26.71 -6.75
C GLU A 485 -5.12 -26.46 -5.80
N TRP A 486 -3.96 -26.14 -6.37
CA TRP A 486 -2.78 -25.79 -5.60
C TRP A 486 -2.89 -24.38 -5.06
N HIS A 487 -2.77 -24.24 -3.73
CA HIS A 487 -2.69 -22.97 -3.04
C HIS A 487 -1.38 -22.85 -2.31
N GLN A 488 -0.87 -21.66 -2.24
CA GLN A 488 0.39 -21.33 -1.62
C GLN A 488 0.17 -20.76 -0.22
N TYR A 489 1.05 -21.14 0.72
CA TYR A 489 0.97 -20.76 2.12
C TYR A 489 2.30 -20.19 2.58
N LEU A 490 2.23 -19.10 3.34
CA LEU A 490 3.37 -18.46 3.98
C LEU A 490 3.09 -18.34 5.48
N PHE A 491 4.04 -18.78 6.29
CA PHE A 491 3.98 -18.66 7.75
C PHE A 491 5.18 -17.90 8.27
N ASP A 492 4.93 -16.92 9.13
CA ASP A 492 5.96 -16.25 9.90
C ASP A 492 6.51 -17.20 10.97
N VAL A 493 7.82 -17.44 10.96
CA VAL A 493 8.52 -18.31 11.90
C VAL A 493 9.52 -17.52 12.76
N THR A 494 9.49 -16.20 12.73
CA THR A 494 10.42 -15.33 13.45
C THR A 494 10.39 -15.48 14.96
N ASP A 495 9.26 -15.92 15.50
CA ASP A 495 9.10 -16.18 16.96
C ASP A 495 9.76 -17.48 17.42
N TYR A 496 10.21 -18.35 16.50
CA TYR A 496 10.81 -19.62 16.82
C TYR A 496 12.36 -19.52 16.81
N THR A 497 12.99 -20.25 17.69
CA THR A 497 14.46 -20.26 17.84
C THR A 497 14.98 -21.67 18.08
N GLY A 498 16.21 -21.93 17.61
CA GLY A 498 16.89 -23.22 17.79
C GLY A 498 16.35 -24.33 16.91
N THR A 499 16.53 -25.57 17.35
CA THR A 499 16.07 -26.75 16.58
C THR A 499 14.58 -26.94 16.73
N ILE A 500 13.87 -27.03 15.61
CA ILE A 500 12.43 -27.32 15.56
C ILE A 500 12.08 -28.45 14.62
N ASP A 501 11.00 -29.14 14.91
CA ASP A 501 10.34 -30.10 14.03
C ASP A 501 9.07 -29.46 13.45
N ILE A 502 8.98 -29.37 12.14
CA ILE A 502 7.80 -28.88 11.41
C ILE A 502 7.08 -30.12 10.86
N ILE A 503 5.83 -30.31 11.26
CA ILE A 503 5.04 -31.46 10.85
C ILE A 503 3.88 -31.02 9.96
N PHE A 504 3.90 -31.45 8.71
CA PHE A 504 2.78 -31.30 7.79
C PHE A 504 1.85 -32.50 7.97
N ASN A 505 0.68 -32.25 8.53
CA ASN A 505 -0.28 -33.28 8.91
C ASN A 505 -1.55 -33.19 8.05
N GLY A 506 -2.05 -34.33 7.60
CA GLY A 506 -3.27 -34.45 6.81
C GLY A 506 -4.57 -34.13 7.55
N GLY A 507 -4.50 -33.87 8.87
CA GLY A 507 -5.65 -33.56 9.70
C GLY A 507 -6.41 -34.81 10.18
N TYR A 508 -7.25 -34.59 11.18
CA TYR A 508 -8.12 -35.59 11.79
C TYR A 508 -9.47 -35.62 11.06
N ILE A 509 -9.97 -36.81 10.77
CA ILE A 509 -11.34 -37.01 10.30
C ILE A 509 -12.16 -37.50 11.47
N ASP A 510 -13.07 -36.67 11.93
CA ASP A 510 -14.13 -37.11 12.84
C ASP A 510 -15.27 -37.66 11.98
N ASN A 511 -15.27 -38.95 11.73
CA ASN A 511 -16.48 -39.72 11.50
C ASN A 511 -16.21 -41.05 10.77
N SER A 512 -16.93 -42.01 11.06
CA SER A 512 -17.37 -43.30 10.55
C SER A 512 -17.35 -43.58 9.05
N GLY A 513 -16.44 -43.00 8.25
CA GLY A 513 -16.23 -43.34 6.85
C GLY A 513 -14.94 -44.12 6.64
N ASP A 514 -14.95 -45.11 5.74
CA ASP A 514 -13.82 -45.99 5.44
C ASP A 514 -12.73 -45.35 4.55
N GLU A 515 -12.78 -44.03 4.30
CA GLU A 515 -11.87 -43.33 3.40
C GLU A 515 -10.94 -42.39 4.17
N ALA A 516 -9.65 -42.44 3.85
CA ALA A 516 -8.64 -41.56 4.41
C ALA A 516 -8.63 -40.19 3.74
N ALA A 517 -8.51 -39.11 4.50
CA ALA A 517 -8.23 -37.78 3.94
C ALA A 517 -6.83 -37.78 3.30
N SER A 518 -6.72 -37.12 2.18
CA SER A 518 -5.44 -37.02 1.47
C SER A 518 -5.15 -35.56 1.08
N PHE A 519 -3.90 -35.16 1.31
CA PHE A 519 -3.35 -33.85 0.99
C PHE A 519 -2.04 -34.00 0.27
N SER A 520 -1.76 -33.06 -0.61
CA SER A 520 -0.48 -32.97 -1.28
C SER A 520 0.21 -31.68 -0.89
N PHE A 521 1.50 -31.75 -0.64
CA PHE A 521 2.38 -30.61 -0.35
C PHE A 521 3.54 -30.62 -1.32
N ARG A 522 4.00 -29.46 -1.72
CA ARG A 522 5.19 -29.28 -2.55
C ARG A 522 5.86 -27.94 -2.29
N ASP A 523 7.08 -27.77 -2.83
CA ASP A 523 7.86 -26.54 -2.80
C ASP A 523 8.02 -25.94 -1.38
N ILE A 524 8.21 -26.84 -0.38
CA ILE A 524 8.42 -26.47 1.00
C ILE A 524 9.79 -25.81 1.15
N THR A 525 9.82 -24.56 1.56
CA THR A 525 11.03 -23.76 1.61
C THR A 525 11.03 -22.87 2.85
N LEU A 526 12.20 -22.69 3.46
CA LEU A 526 12.45 -21.74 4.55
C LEU A 526 13.26 -20.55 4.04
N TYR A 527 12.89 -19.33 4.45
CA TYR A 527 13.52 -18.07 4.06
C TYR A 527 14.00 -17.29 5.25
#